data_b8f325f0c5da5ec7c48483edabd91c60
#
_entry.id   b8f325f0c5da5ec7c48483edabd91c60
#
_cell.length_a   1.000
_cell.length_b   1.000
_cell.length_c   1.000
_cell.angle_alpha   90.00
_cell.angle_beta   90.00
_cell.angle_gamma   90.00
#
_symmetry.space_group_name_H-M   'P 1'
#
loop_
_entity.id
_entity.type
_entity.pdbx_description
1 polymer ?
#
loop_
_entity_poly.entity_id
_entity_poly.type
_entity_poly.pdbx_seq_one_letter_code
_entity_poly.pdbx_strand_id
1 'polypeptide(L)'
;MFETRRANRGSVTRNAGNSLSSFSTRWNPRLATITLFAVTVTGVSANAHAFCLDTAYQYASVHDPRYLQARSEYDAARQKFPEARAQMLPQAAAQLEWGRYGTHANLFGIDVSGSSNAAYGSAQVTQALFNVPYLYDMRRATEYEESAKQKLEVARQDLILRVANACFDLLSAREKLQSADDEVNALTRLESDTRRMAQLGMKTIGDTAEIEARRSLAESDEALAQTDVDARRARYETLLGSTIDFSRWPRLAMRGSSPRIPSGEYAPQDNPAYRQAYRDVQVARLAAKRVSAEHLPTVDLFASYSRGLNPNLRGLTDRSDFHQSAVGVQVTIPIFSGGSVYYRQVEAEHVTEQYRNRLREVEEQLGTDHREALSALESVGKRIRALQQSLQAARLAYDSSMKAHQVGYSTTYETLNLRRDISGIRQKLFDSYLDALKLQLKLKSVLGTLDEQSLIAVDSFLESNAANDRG
;
A
#
# COMPACT_ATOMS: atom_id res chain seq x y z
N MET A 1 -14.96 -3.70 51.12
CA MET A 1 -15.71 -3.52 52.36
C MET A 1 -17.07 -2.99 51.96
N PHE A 2 -18.06 -3.86 52.02
CA PHE A 2 -19.48 -3.69 52.31
C PHE A 2 -20.28 -2.65 51.49
N GLU A 3 -21.44 -2.88 51.03
CA GLU A 3 -22.41 -3.99 50.87
C GLU A 3 -23.67 -3.41 50.22
N THR A 4 -24.20 -4.11 49.31
CA THR A 4 -25.57 -4.30 48.85
C THR A 4 -26.68 -3.62 49.64
N ARG A 5 -27.73 -3.07 48.99
CA ARG A 5 -29.11 -3.45 49.25
C ARG A 5 -30.12 -3.18 48.14
N ARG A 6 -30.94 -4.17 47.97
CA ARG A 6 -32.07 -4.38 47.05
C ARG A 6 -33.39 -3.71 47.52
N ALA A 7 -34.26 -3.61 46.52
CA ALA A 7 -35.74 -3.74 46.59
C ALA A 7 -36.54 -2.48 47.00
N ASN A 8 -37.62 -2.13 46.35
CA ASN A 8 -38.84 -2.88 46.19
C ASN A 8 -39.84 -2.20 45.22
N ARG A 9 -40.75 -3.00 44.73
CA ARG A 9 -41.89 -2.84 43.84
C ARG A 9 -42.90 -1.82 44.32
N GLY A 10 -43.59 -1.19 43.31
CA GLY A 10 -44.88 -0.53 43.55
C GLY A 10 -45.61 -0.21 42.26
N SER A 11 -46.46 -1.12 41.82
CA SER A 11 -47.44 -0.96 40.74
C SER A 11 -48.59 -0.12 41.19
N VAL A 12 -49.05 0.90 40.41
CA VAL A 12 -50.44 1.37 40.42
C VAL A 12 -50.85 1.77 39.00
N THR A 13 -51.89 1.12 38.54
CA THR A 13 -52.71 1.37 37.38
C THR A 13 -53.64 2.54 37.57
N ARG A 14 -53.93 3.36 36.58
CA ARG A 14 -55.28 3.68 36.02
C ARG A 14 -55.29 4.88 35.07
N ASN A 15 -55.74 4.57 33.87
CA ASN A 15 -56.79 5.19 33.05
C ASN A 15 -57.08 6.68 33.09
N ALA A 16 -57.05 7.27 31.93
CA ALA A 16 -58.06 8.09 31.18
C ALA A 16 -57.28 8.93 30.19
N GLY A 17 -57.45 8.92 28.92
CA GLY A 17 -58.65 8.96 28.11
C GLY A 17 -58.63 10.23 27.26
N ASN A 18 -58.59 10.02 25.95
CA ASN A 18 -59.06 10.95 24.90
C ASN A 18 -58.11 11.93 24.18
N SER A 19 -58.04 11.62 22.91
CA SER A 19 -58.17 12.46 21.73
C SER A 19 -56.99 13.36 21.35
N LEU A 20 -56.21 12.90 20.39
CA LEU A 20 -55.60 13.80 19.42
C LEU A 20 -55.69 13.17 18.02
N SER A 21 -56.30 13.97 17.19
CA SER A 21 -56.63 13.77 15.78
C SER A 21 -55.43 13.35 14.91
N SER A 22 -55.75 12.40 14.08
CA SER A 22 -55.03 11.94 12.91
C SER A 22 -54.39 13.03 12.05
N PHE A 23 -53.08 13.02 11.93
CA PHE A 23 -52.38 13.52 10.76
C PHE A 23 -51.75 12.31 10.05
N SER A 24 -52.49 11.78 9.08
CA SER A 24 -52.00 10.74 8.16
C SER A 24 -51.15 11.40 7.09
N THR A 25 -49.84 11.38 7.25
CA THR A 25 -48.91 11.52 6.12
C THR A 25 -48.72 10.15 5.49
N ARG A 26 -49.33 9.96 4.33
CA ARG A 26 -49.12 8.78 3.46
C ARG A 26 -47.64 8.72 3.04
N TRP A 27 -46.94 7.83 3.66
CA TRP A 27 -45.68 7.34 3.15
C TRP A 27 -45.96 6.20 2.15
N ASN A 28 -45.66 6.45 0.88
CA ASN A 28 -45.73 5.46 -0.16
C ASN A 28 -44.43 4.58 -0.10
N PRO A 29 -44.48 3.33 0.33
CA PRO A 29 -43.34 2.44 0.17
C PRO A 29 -43.38 1.93 -1.28
N ARG A 30 -42.59 2.55 -2.17
CA ARG A 30 -42.23 1.86 -3.41
C ARG A 30 -41.37 0.67 -3.01
N LEU A 31 -41.96 -0.50 -3.14
CA LEU A 31 -41.34 -1.81 -3.09
C LEU A 31 -40.09 -1.81 -3.97
N ALA A 32 -38.94 -1.71 -3.36
CA ALA A 32 -37.69 -2.08 -3.98
C ALA A 32 -37.67 -3.61 -4.00
N THR A 33 -38.04 -4.19 -5.12
CA THR A 33 -37.78 -5.58 -5.45
C THR A 33 -36.27 -5.80 -5.42
N ILE A 34 -35.79 -6.39 -4.33
CA ILE A 34 -34.44 -6.95 -4.24
C ILE A 34 -34.44 -8.19 -5.13
N THR A 35 -34.05 -8.01 -6.38
CA THR A 35 -33.65 -9.13 -7.24
C THR A 35 -32.37 -9.71 -6.67
N LEU A 36 -32.52 -10.85 -6.01
CA LEU A 36 -31.44 -11.72 -5.58
C LEU A 36 -30.74 -12.22 -6.86
N PHE A 37 -29.69 -11.55 -7.29
CA PHE A 37 -28.77 -12.07 -8.30
C PHE A 37 -28.04 -13.24 -7.66
N ALA A 38 -28.54 -14.44 -7.87
CA ALA A 38 -27.76 -15.65 -7.65
C ALA A 38 -26.59 -15.60 -8.64
N VAL A 39 -25.44 -15.15 -8.17
CA VAL A 39 -24.18 -15.34 -8.87
C VAL A 39 -23.91 -16.83 -8.83
N THR A 40 -24.35 -17.53 -9.88
CA THR A 40 -23.81 -18.84 -10.22
C THR A 40 -22.32 -18.63 -10.46
N VAL A 41 -21.51 -18.99 -9.48
CA VAL A 41 -20.08 -19.23 -9.66
C VAL A 41 -19.99 -20.42 -10.62
N THR A 42 -20.06 -20.13 -11.92
CA THR A 42 -19.55 -21.05 -12.92
C THR A 42 -18.09 -21.22 -12.61
N GLY A 43 -17.74 -22.42 -12.11
CA GLY A 43 -16.36 -22.83 -11.95
C GLY A 43 -15.64 -22.66 -13.29
N VAL A 44 -14.99 -21.53 -13.46
CA VAL A 44 -13.92 -21.38 -14.44
C VAL A 44 -12.91 -22.42 -14.01
N SER A 45 -12.85 -23.52 -14.76
CA SER A 45 -11.75 -24.45 -14.71
C SER A 45 -10.51 -23.61 -15.00
N ALA A 46 -9.88 -23.10 -13.93
CA ALA A 46 -8.59 -22.45 -14.01
C ALA A 46 -7.66 -23.52 -14.58
N ASN A 47 -7.37 -23.44 -15.88
CA ASN A 47 -6.16 -24.02 -16.42
C ASN A 47 -5.06 -23.49 -15.52
N ALA A 48 -4.56 -24.36 -14.66
CA ALA A 48 -3.48 -24.05 -13.72
C ALA A 48 -2.23 -23.77 -14.54
N HIS A 49 -2.08 -22.52 -15.00
CA HIS A 49 -0.81 -22.01 -15.48
C HIS A 49 0.11 -21.98 -14.27
N ALA A 50 1.23 -22.66 -14.39
CA ALA A 50 2.10 -23.01 -13.27
C ALA A 50 2.79 -21.79 -12.61
N PHE A 51 2.86 -20.67 -13.29
CA PHE A 51 3.41 -19.41 -12.81
C PHE A 51 2.50 -18.27 -13.27
N CYS A 52 1.67 -17.75 -12.41
CA CYS A 52 0.87 -16.58 -12.72
C CYS A 52 1.23 -15.47 -11.73
N LEU A 53 2.32 -14.75 -12.00
CA LEU A 53 2.67 -13.52 -11.28
C LEU A 53 1.53 -12.49 -11.40
N ASP A 54 0.84 -12.47 -12.54
CA ASP A 54 -0.34 -11.65 -12.76
C ASP A 54 -1.47 -12.04 -11.78
N THR A 55 -1.81 -13.34 -11.69
CA THR A 55 -2.81 -13.82 -10.73
C THR A 55 -2.40 -13.52 -9.28
N ALA A 56 -1.13 -13.70 -8.96
CA ALA A 56 -0.57 -13.38 -7.64
C ALA A 56 -0.70 -11.88 -7.33
N TYR A 57 -0.42 -11.02 -8.30
CA TYR A 57 -0.63 -9.58 -8.18
C TYR A 57 -2.10 -9.23 -7.95
N GLN A 58 -3.03 -9.86 -8.68
CA GLN A 58 -4.47 -9.63 -8.49
C GLN A 58 -4.91 -9.99 -7.06
N TYR A 59 -4.48 -11.14 -6.51
CA TYR A 59 -4.75 -11.49 -5.12
C TYR A 59 -4.13 -10.48 -4.15
N ALA A 60 -2.86 -10.11 -4.33
CA ALA A 60 -2.18 -9.15 -3.49
C ALA A 60 -2.82 -7.76 -3.54
N SER A 61 -3.33 -7.32 -4.70
CA SER A 61 -3.99 -6.02 -4.87
C SER A 61 -5.26 -5.84 -4.04
N VAL A 62 -5.89 -6.95 -3.65
CA VAL A 62 -7.09 -6.96 -2.81
C VAL A 62 -6.77 -7.18 -1.32
N HIS A 63 -5.59 -7.74 -1.00
CA HIS A 63 -5.25 -8.14 0.36
C HIS A 63 -4.08 -7.37 0.97
N ASP A 64 -3.17 -6.81 0.17
CA ASP A 64 -1.98 -6.13 0.70
C ASP A 64 -2.34 -4.81 1.43
N PRO A 65 -2.05 -4.71 2.76
CA PRO A 65 -2.46 -3.55 3.54
C PRO A 65 -1.82 -2.24 3.08
N ARG A 66 -0.59 -2.27 2.54
CA ARG A 66 0.12 -1.06 2.09
C ARG A 66 -0.52 -0.48 0.83
N TYR A 67 -0.89 -1.35 -0.12
CA TYR A 67 -1.60 -0.91 -1.32
C TYR A 67 -3.01 -0.41 -0.99
N LEU A 68 -3.76 -1.12 -0.13
CA LEU A 68 -5.08 -0.70 0.33
C LEU A 68 -5.04 0.60 1.11
N GLN A 69 -4.00 0.84 1.90
CA GLN A 69 -3.76 2.13 2.55
C GLN A 69 -3.61 3.25 1.52
N ALA A 70 -2.73 3.09 0.52
CA ALA A 70 -2.53 4.09 -0.53
C ALA A 70 -3.81 4.36 -1.33
N ARG A 71 -4.63 3.32 -1.58
CA ARG A 71 -5.94 3.45 -2.22
C ARG A 71 -6.90 4.26 -1.36
N SER A 72 -6.97 3.96 -0.05
CA SER A 72 -7.82 4.71 0.88
C SER A 72 -7.37 6.17 1.02
N GLU A 73 -6.07 6.44 1.00
CA GLU A 73 -5.51 7.80 0.98
C GLU A 73 -5.92 8.56 -0.29
N TYR A 74 -5.90 7.90 -1.46
CA TYR A 74 -6.40 8.49 -2.70
C TYR A 74 -7.91 8.77 -2.63
N ASP A 75 -8.71 7.82 -2.16
CA ASP A 75 -10.16 7.99 -1.99
C ASP A 75 -10.50 9.13 -1.02
N ALA A 76 -9.72 9.31 0.04
CA ALA A 76 -9.82 10.46 0.94
C ALA A 76 -9.41 11.78 0.27
N ALA A 77 -8.34 11.77 -0.54
CA ALA A 77 -7.88 12.95 -1.28
C ALA A 77 -8.92 13.46 -2.27
N ARG A 78 -9.67 12.57 -2.92
CA ARG A 78 -10.80 12.93 -3.82
C ARG A 78 -11.89 13.72 -3.12
N GLN A 79 -12.06 13.58 -1.79
CA GLN A 79 -13.06 14.34 -1.04
C GLN A 79 -12.62 15.78 -0.74
N LYS A 80 -11.33 16.11 -0.94
CA LYS A 80 -10.82 17.47 -0.66
C LYS A 80 -11.35 18.53 -1.61
N PHE A 81 -11.61 18.19 -2.86
CA PHE A 81 -12.22 19.14 -3.80
C PHE A 81 -13.69 19.45 -3.46
N PRO A 82 -14.59 18.46 -3.27
CA PRO A 82 -15.95 18.72 -2.76
C PRO A 82 -15.96 19.48 -1.43
N GLU A 83 -15.06 19.14 -0.50
CA GLU A 83 -14.90 19.82 0.80
C GLU A 83 -14.54 21.31 0.61
N ALA A 84 -13.55 21.61 -0.22
CA ALA A 84 -13.15 22.98 -0.53
C ALA A 84 -14.29 23.76 -1.25
N ARG A 85 -14.99 23.10 -2.19
CA ARG A 85 -16.14 23.68 -2.88
C ARG A 85 -17.28 23.97 -1.92
N ALA A 86 -17.50 23.11 -0.93
CA ALA A 86 -18.58 23.29 0.05
C ALA A 86 -18.44 24.60 0.86
N GLN A 87 -17.22 25.12 1.02
CA GLN A 87 -17.00 26.43 1.68
C GLN A 87 -17.62 27.62 0.92
N MET A 88 -17.84 27.48 -0.39
CA MET A 88 -18.53 28.49 -1.22
C MET A 88 -20.06 28.31 -1.26
N LEU A 89 -20.58 27.20 -0.72
CA LEU A 89 -22.01 26.91 -0.67
C LEU A 89 -22.63 27.50 0.58
N PRO A 90 -23.96 27.69 0.63
CA PRO A 90 -24.65 28.17 1.83
C PRO A 90 -24.37 27.26 3.04
N GLN A 91 -23.90 27.86 4.13
CA GLN A 91 -23.69 27.22 5.43
C GLN A 91 -24.85 27.62 6.35
N ALA A 92 -25.60 26.65 6.85
CA ALA A 92 -26.72 26.89 7.78
C ALA A 92 -26.36 26.34 9.16
N ALA A 93 -26.56 27.17 10.17
CA ALA A 93 -26.36 26.80 11.57
C ALA A 93 -27.59 27.25 12.39
N ALA A 94 -27.97 26.43 13.36
CA ALA A 94 -28.96 26.79 14.37
C ALA A 94 -28.33 26.64 15.76
N GLN A 95 -28.58 27.60 16.63
CA GLN A 95 -28.12 27.61 18.00
C GLN A 95 -29.31 27.78 18.95
N LEU A 96 -29.40 26.92 19.92
CA LEU A 96 -30.36 26.99 20.99
C LEU A 96 -29.58 27.11 22.29
N GLU A 97 -29.91 28.16 23.04
CA GLU A 97 -29.28 28.44 24.31
C GLU A 97 -30.37 28.53 25.38
N TRP A 98 -30.18 27.87 26.49
CA TRP A 98 -31.03 27.95 27.64
C TRP A 98 -30.17 28.10 28.88
N GLY A 99 -30.47 29.13 29.68
CA GLY A 99 -29.65 29.43 30.84
C GLY A 99 -30.32 30.33 31.85
N ARG A 100 -29.68 30.47 33.01
CA ARG A 100 -30.06 31.45 34.01
C ARG A 100 -29.10 32.63 33.92
N TYR A 101 -29.68 33.81 33.65
CA TYR A 101 -28.92 35.04 33.49
C TYR A 101 -29.15 35.94 34.69
N GLY A 102 -28.08 36.47 35.28
CA GLY A 102 -28.13 37.53 36.28
C GLY A 102 -27.80 38.87 35.62
N THR A 103 -28.67 39.85 35.73
CA THR A 103 -28.44 41.18 35.17
C THR A 103 -28.37 42.18 36.32
N HIS A 104 -27.30 42.99 36.33
CA HIS A 104 -27.18 44.19 37.16
C HIS A 104 -26.98 45.36 36.20
N ALA A 105 -27.88 46.32 36.24
CA ALA A 105 -27.79 47.53 35.43
C ALA A 105 -28.20 48.77 36.27
N ASN A 106 -27.45 49.85 36.14
CA ASN A 106 -27.86 51.17 36.67
C ASN A 106 -28.48 51.97 35.53
N LEU A 107 -29.79 52.17 35.60
CA LEU A 107 -30.55 52.92 34.61
C LEU A 107 -31.01 54.21 35.24
N PHE A 108 -30.46 55.33 34.79
CA PHE A 108 -30.83 56.68 35.31
C PHE A 108 -30.70 56.82 36.84
N GLY A 109 -29.70 56.19 37.47
CA GLY A 109 -29.49 56.25 38.91
C GLY A 109 -30.29 55.22 39.72
N ILE A 110 -31.02 54.32 39.07
CA ILE A 110 -31.78 53.25 39.70
C ILE A 110 -31.04 51.91 39.42
N ASP A 111 -30.62 51.26 40.49
CA ASP A 111 -30.00 49.94 40.40
C ASP A 111 -31.08 48.87 40.17
N VAL A 112 -31.08 48.30 38.99
CA VAL A 112 -31.93 47.18 38.61
C VAL A 112 -31.12 45.89 38.64
N SER A 113 -31.49 45.00 39.57
CA SER A 113 -30.88 43.66 39.63
C SER A 113 -31.96 42.59 39.54
N GLY A 114 -31.66 41.55 38.75
CA GLY A 114 -32.58 40.44 38.61
C GLY A 114 -31.86 39.19 38.07
N SER A 115 -32.41 38.02 38.40
CA SER A 115 -31.98 36.76 37.74
C SER A 115 -33.19 36.09 37.12
N SER A 116 -32.99 35.57 35.91
CA SER A 116 -34.07 34.95 35.15
C SER A 116 -33.59 33.77 34.32
N ASN A 117 -34.47 32.83 34.07
CA ASN A 117 -34.22 31.79 33.07
C ASN A 117 -34.60 32.35 31.71
N ALA A 118 -33.67 32.35 30.77
CA ALA A 118 -33.90 32.76 29.39
C ALA A 118 -33.63 31.60 28.42
N ALA A 119 -34.41 31.57 27.36
CA ALA A 119 -34.19 30.71 26.23
C ALA A 119 -33.97 31.60 24.99
N TYR A 120 -32.92 31.31 24.25
CA TYR A 120 -32.56 32.00 23.02
C TYR A 120 -32.38 30.98 21.89
N GLY A 121 -33.01 31.25 20.76
CA GLY A 121 -32.87 30.45 19.56
C GLY A 121 -32.44 31.35 18.41
N SER A 122 -31.41 30.94 17.67
CA SER A 122 -31.01 31.60 16.44
C SER A 122 -30.80 30.59 15.29
N ALA A 123 -31.12 31.02 14.11
CA ALA A 123 -30.77 30.31 12.88
C ALA A 123 -30.09 31.31 11.95
N GLN A 124 -28.97 30.88 11.36
CA GLN A 124 -28.19 31.71 10.45
C GLN A 124 -27.79 30.91 9.21
N VAL A 125 -27.91 31.54 8.06
CA VAL A 125 -27.35 31.03 6.79
C VAL A 125 -26.34 32.04 6.31
N THR A 126 -25.12 31.57 5.99
CA THR A 126 -24.07 32.40 5.39
C THR A 126 -23.57 31.74 4.11
N GLN A 127 -23.29 32.54 3.08
CA GLN A 127 -22.72 32.07 1.83
C GLN A 127 -21.66 33.04 1.35
N ALA A 128 -20.44 32.51 1.11
CA ALA A 128 -19.37 33.28 0.49
C ALA A 128 -19.73 33.58 -0.98
N LEU A 129 -19.86 34.87 -1.33
CA LEU A 129 -20.07 35.35 -2.69
C LEU A 129 -18.74 35.63 -3.37
N PHE A 130 -17.77 36.15 -2.63
CA PHE A 130 -16.43 36.45 -3.10
C PHE A 130 -15.43 36.17 -1.98
N ASN A 131 -14.60 35.12 -2.16
CA ASN A 131 -13.55 34.73 -1.23
C ASN A 131 -12.40 34.07 -2.01
N VAL A 132 -11.36 34.87 -2.29
CA VAL A 132 -10.21 34.41 -3.09
C VAL A 132 -9.42 33.30 -2.42
N PRO A 133 -9.16 33.29 -1.11
CA PRO A 133 -8.62 32.13 -0.39
C PRO A 133 -9.33 30.82 -0.72
N TYR A 134 -10.67 30.78 -0.74
CA TYR A 134 -11.43 29.56 -1.05
C TYR A 134 -11.23 29.08 -2.49
N LEU A 135 -11.05 30.02 -3.44
CA LEU A 135 -10.72 29.66 -4.83
C LEU A 135 -9.34 28.97 -4.93
N TYR A 136 -8.36 29.44 -4.14
CA TYR A 136 -7.06 28.77 -4.07
C TYR A 136 -7.14 27.42 -3.34
N ASP A 137 -7.98 27.27 -2.32
CA ASP A 137 -8.21 26.00 -1.67
C ASP A 137 -8.81 24.96 -2.63
N MET A 138 -9.76 25.33 -3.49
CA MET A 138 -10.29 24.44 -4.53
C MET A 138 -9.20 23.99 -5.52
N ARG A 139 -8.37 24.92 -6.01
CA ARG A 139 -7.27 24.60 -6.92
C ARG A 139 -6.22 23.73 -6.24
N ARG A 140 -5.92 24.02 -4.98
CA ARG A 140 -5.00 23.21 -4.16
C ARG A 140 -5.52 21.78 -3.97
N ALA A 141 -6.82 21.62 -3.73
CA ALA A 141 -7.46 20.33 -3.58
C ALA A 141 -7.36 19.48 -4.87
N THR A 142 -7.48 20.09 -6.05
CA THR A 142 -7.28 19.42 -7.35
C THR A 142 -5.84 18.90 -7.50
N GLU A 143 -4.84 19.74 -7.19
CA GLU A 143 -3.43 19.31 -7.27
C GLU A 143 -3.09 18.26 -6.22
N TYR A 144 -3.73 18.33 -5.04
CA TYR A 144 -3.59 17.33 -3.97
C TYR A 144 -4.17 15.97 -4.37
N GLU A 145 -5.35 15.96 -5.03
CA GLU A 145 -5.93 14.73 -5.58
C GLU A 145 -5.00 14.09 -6.61
N GLU A 146 -4.43 14.90 -7.52
CA GLU A 146 -3.52 14.39 -8.54
C GLU A 146 -2.20 13.88 -7.92
N SER A 147 -1.68 14.54 -6.87
CA SER A 147 -0.53 14.03 -6.11
C SER A 147 -0.84 12.67 -5.49
N ALA A 148 -2.00 12.53 -4.82
CA ALA A 148 -2.42 11.28 -4.20
C ALA A 148 -2.62 10.16 -5.23
N LYS A 149 -3.10 10.48 -6.44
CA LYS A 149 -3.19 9.54 -7.56
C LYS A 149 -1.82 9.02 -7.98
N GLN A 150 -0.83 9.90 -8.11
CA GLN A 150 0.54 9.48 -8.43
C GLN A 150 1.15 8.64 -7.29
N LYS A 151 0.85 8.96 -6.03
CA LYS A 151 1.25 8.15 -4.87
C LYS A 151 0.65 6.73 -4.93
N LEU A 152 -0.61 6.59 -5.33
CA LEU A 152 -1.23 5.29 -5.54
C LEU A 152 -0.53 4.51 -6.66
N GLU A 153 -0.12 5.19 -7.73
CA GLU A 153 0.63 4.56 -8.82
C GLU A 153 2.02 4.08 -8.38
N VAL A 154 2.73 4.85 -7.54
CA VAL A 154 3.97 4.41 -6.90
C VAL A 154 3.73 3.17 -6.03
N ALA A 155 2.66 3.16 -5.23
CA ALA A 155 2.31 2.01 -4.40
C ALA A 155 1.94 0.77 -5.25
N ARG A 156 1.31 0.95 -6.41
CA ARG A 156 1.03 -0.11 -7.37
C ARG A 156 2.31 -0.74 -7.91
N GLN A 157 3.27 0.09 -8.34
CA GLN A 157 4.57 -0.39 -8.82
C GLN A 157 5.37 -1.10 -7.71
N ASP A 158 5.32 -0.57 -6.48
CA ASP A 158 5.94 -1.23 -5.31
C ASP A 158 5.30 -2.60 -5.05
N LEU A 159 3.98 -2.73 -5.14
CA LEU A 159 3.28 -4.02 -5.00
C LEU A 159 3.74 -5.02 -6.07
N ILE A 160 3.82 -4.61 -7.34
CA ILE A 160 4.32 -5.44 -8.44
C ILE A 160 5.73 -5.96 -8.13
N LEU A 161 6.64 -5.09 -7.70
CA LEU A 161 8.01 -5.47 -7.35
C LEU A 161 8.06 -6.41 -6.14
N ARG A 162 7.25 -6.18 -5.11
CA ARG A 162 7.19 -7.04 -3.92
C ARG A 162 6.66 -8.43 -4.24
N VAL A 163 5.61 -8.53 -5.06
CA VAL A 163 5.05 -9.81 -5.51
C VAL A 163 6.09 -10.58 -6.33
N ALA A 164 6.71 -9.93 -7.32
CA ALA A 164 7.74 -10.54 -8.14
C ALA A 164 8.95 -11.00 -7.32
N ASN A 165 9.47 -10.14 -6.44
CA ASN A 165 10.62 -10.48 -5.60
C ASN A 165 10.30 -11.64 -4.65
N ALA A 166 9.14 -11.65 -4.00
CA ALA A 166 8.75 -12.73 -3.10
C ALA A 166 8.59 -14.08 -3.85
N CYS A 167 8.04 -14.04 -5.07
CA CYS A 167 7.97 -15.22 -5.95
C CYS A 167 9.36 -15.73 -6.32
N PHE A 168 10.25 -14.84 -6.77
CA PHE A 168 11.61 -15.23 -7.17
C PHE A 168 12.44 -15.76 -6.00
N ASP A 169 12.28 -15.16 -4.82
CA ASP A 169 12.94 -15.65 -3.60
C ASP A 169 12.47 -17.06 -3.22
N LEU A 170 11.19 -17.36 -3.41
CA LEU A 170 10.64 -18.69 -3.18
C LEU A 170 11.13 -19.69 -4.23
N LEU A 171 11.21 -19.29 -5.51
CA LEU A 171 11.77 -20.13 -6.57
C LEU A 171 13.24 -20.48 -6.33
N SER A 172 14.05 -19.51 -5.89
CA SER A 172 15.45 -19.72 -5.54
C SER A 172 15.60 -20.70 -4.36
N ALA A 173 14.81 -20.51 -3.30
CA ALA A 173 14.81 -21.42 -2.14
C ALA A 173 14.41 -22.86 -2.52
N ARG A 174 13.41 -23.00 -3.39
CA ARG A 174 12.95 -24.30 -3.88
C ARG A 174 14.01 -25.02 -4.72
N GLU A 175 14.71 -24.32 -5.62
CA GLU A 175 15.81 -24.90 -6.41
C GLU A 175 16.96 -25.35 -5.50
N LYS A 176 17.24 -24.58 -4.44
CA LYS A 176 18.23 -24.94 -3.43
C LYS A 176 17.83 -26.21 -2.68
N LEU A 177 16.58 -26.32 -2.23
CA LEU A 177 16.05 -27.53 -1.59
C LEU A 177 16.13 -28.74 -2.52
N GLN A 178 15.72 -28.57 -3.78
CA GLN A 178 15.81 -29.65 -4.78
C GLN A 178 17.25 -30.11 -5.01
N SER A 179 18.21 -29.17 -5.05
CA SER A 179 19.62 -29.50 -5.16
C SER A 179 20.14 -30.26 -3.94
N ALA A 180 19.69 -29.92 -2.74
CA ALA A 180 20.04 -30.62 -1.50
C ALA A 180 19.47 -32.04 -1.46
N ASP A 181 18.17 -32.22 -1.83
CA ASP A 181 17.52 -33.52 -1.96
C ASP A 181 18.26 -34.44 -2.99
N ASP A 182 18.58 -33.88 -4.17
CA ASP A 182 19.36 -34.59 -5.20
C ASP A 182 20.76 -35.04 -4.67
N GLU A 183 21.39 -34.25 -3.80
CA GLU A 183 22.67 -34.56 -3.15
C GLU A 183 22.51 -35.68 -2.12
N VAL A 184 21.53 -35.60 -1.21
CA VAL A 184 21.22 -36.62 -0.21
C VAL A 184 20.91 -37.97 -0.88
N ASN A 185 20.07 -37.95 -1.92
CA ASN A 185 19.71 -39.14 -2.69
C ASN A 185 20.92 -39.80 -3.37
N ALA A 186 21.86 -38.99 -3.88
CA ALA A 186 23.07 -39.49 -4.50
C ALA A 186 24.04 -40.08 -3.48
N LEU A 187 24.23 -39.41 -2.33
CA LEU A 187 25.13 -39.91 -1.28
C LEU A 187 24.55 -41.16 -0.62
N THR A 188 23.24 -41.28 -0.47
CA THR A 188 22.57 -42.50 0.03
C THR A 188 22.84 -43.71 -0.86
N ARG A 189 22.73 -43.54 -2.20
CA ARG A 189 23.07 -44.61 -3.15
C ARG A 189 24.54 -44.97 -3.07
N LEU A 190 25.42 -43.97 -3.03
CA LEU A 190 26.86 -44.19 -2.95
C LEU A 190 27.28 -44.90 -1.66
N GLU A 191 26.65 -44.52 -0.53
CA GLU A 191 26.88 -45.21 0.75
C GLU A 191 26.51 -46.68 0.68
N SER A 192 25.32 -47.00 0.12
CA SER A 192 24.87 -48.39 -0.03
C SER A 192 25.84 -49.22 -0.91
N ASP A 193 26.34 -48.64 -2.02
CA ASP A 193 27.27 -49.28 -2.92
C ASP A 193 28.65 -49.46 -2.27
N THR A 194 29.16 -48.43 -1.58
CA THR A 194 30.45 -48.51 -0.87
C THR A 194 30.41 -49.49 0.28
N ARG A 195 29.30 -49.55 1.05
CA ARG A 195 29.11 -50.55 2.12
C ARG A 195 29.12 -51.97 1.57
N ARG A 196 28.48 -52.20 0.42
CA ARG A 196 28.53 -53.50 -0.28
C ARG A 196 29.95 -53.88 -0.72
N MET A 197 30.67 -52.89 -1.30
CA MET A 197 32.07 -53.10 -1.71
C MET A 197 33.01 -53.35 -0.52
N ALA A 198 32.79 -52.69 0.61
CA ALA A 198 33.54 -52.95 1.84
C ALA A 198 33.29 -54.34 2.39
N GLN A 199 32.06 -54.88 2.34
CA GLN A 199 31.73 -56.27 2.71
C GLN A 199 32.45 -57.28 1.81
N LEU A 200 32.71 -56.95 0.56
CA LEU A 200 33.49 -57.78 -0.39
C LEU A 200 35.02 -57.56 -0.29
N GLY A 201 35.47 -56.73 0.68
CA GLY A 201 36.91 -56.42 0.86
C GLY A 201 37.50 -55.49 -0.17
N MET A 202 36.68 -54.86 -1.02
CA MET A 202 37.12 -53.95 -2.11
C MET A 202 37.25 -52.50 -1.68
N LYS A 203 36.72 -52.13 -0.53
CA LYS A 203 36.77 -50.78 0.07
C LYS A 203 37.06 -50.88 1.57
N THR A 204 37.57 -49.80 2.15
CA THR A 204 37.89 -49.75 3.59
C THR A 204 36.68 -49.31 4.43
N ILE A 205 36.71 -49.58 5.74
CA ILE A 205 35.72 -49.04 6.70
C ILE A 205 35.79 -47.52 6.73
N GLY A 206 36.98 -46.94 6.54
CA GLY A 206 37.19 -45.49 6.46
C GLY A 206 36.45 -44.83 5.29
N ASP A 207 36.45 -45.48 4.10
CA ASP A 207 35.70 -45.00 2.92
C ASP A 207 34.18 -44.93 3.22
N THR A 208 33.64 -45.93 3.93
CA THR A 208 32.22 -45.96 4.29
C THR A 208 31.89 -44.87 5.30
N ALA A 209 32.73 -44.68 6.33
CA ALA A 209 32.55 -43.64 7.33
C ALA A 209 32.61 -42.22 6.76
N GLU A 210 33.49 -42.00 5.77
CA GLU A 210 33.56 -40.69 5.08
C GLU A 210 32.28 -40.37 4.33
N ILE A 211 31.72 -41.33 3.58
CA ILE A 211 30.47 -41.12 2.83
C ILE A 211 29.29 -40.93 3.78
N GLU A 212 29.23 -41.71 4.87
CA GLU A 212 28.21 -41.55 5.90
C GLU A 212 28.25 -40.15 6.55
N ALA A 213 29.45 -39.64 6.87
CA ALA A 213 29.62 -38.26 7.39
C ALA A 213 29.14 -37.21 6.39
N ARG A 214 29.45 -37.39 5.09
CA ARG A 214 29.01 -36.47 4.03
C ARG A 214 27.51 -36.53 3.82
N ARG A 215 26.87 -37.70 3.87
CA ARG A 215 25.41 -37.85 3.81
C ARG A 215 24.74 -37.14 4.96
N SER A 216 25.22 -37.32 6.19
CA SER A 216 24.69 -36.67 7.36
C SER A 216 24.79 -35.13 7.29
N LEU A 217 25.88 -34.61 6.71
CA LEU A 217 26.05 -33.18 6.45
C LEU A 217 25.04 -32.70 5.39
N ALA A 218 24.86 -33.45 4.30
CA ALA A 218 23.88 -33.11 3.25
C ALA A 218 22.45 -33.15 3.76
N GLU A 219 22.08 -34.10 4.65
CA GLU A 219 20.77 -34.13 5.33
C GLU A 219 20.55 -32.89 6.21
N SER A 220 21.61 -32.40 6.87
CA SER A 220 21.54 -31.12 7.62
C SER A 220 21.31 -29.93 6.68
N ASP A 221 22.01 -29.88 5.53
CA ASP A 221 21.84 -28.82 4.52
C ASP A 221 20.43 -28.86 3.90
N GLU A 222 19.86 -30.05 3.66
CA GLU A 222 18.49 -30.25 3.19
C GLU A 222 17.46 -29.72 4.21
N ALA A 223 17.62 -30.04 5.51
CA ALA A 223 16.74 -29.56 6.56
C ALA A 223 16.76 -28.02 6.67
N LEU A 224 17.93 -27.40 6.51
CA LEU A 224 18.07 -25.94 6.46
C LEU A 224 17.39 -25.35 5.21
N ALA A 225 17.55 -25.99 4.05
CA ALA A 225 16.90 -25.55 2.81
C ALA A 225 15.38 -25.68 2.88
N GLN A 226 14.85 -26.75 3.51
CA GLN A 226 13.42 -26.90 3.75
C GLN A 226 12.88 -25.76 4.62
N THR A 227 13.59 -25.42 5.71
CA THR A 227 13.20 -24.30 6.58
C THR A 227 13.18 -22.98 5.84
N ASP A 228 14.13 -22.72 4.91
CA ASP A 228 14.14 -21.50 4.09
C ASP A 228 12.95 -21.47 3.13
N VAL A 229 12.59 -22.59 2.49
CA VAL A 229 11.39 -22.69 1.65
C VAL A 229 10.13 -22.36 2.45
N ASP A 230 9.97 -22.95 3.66
CA ASP A 230 8.79 -22.70 4.48
C ASP A 230 8.69 -21.24 4.92
N ALA A 231 9.83 -20.59 5.23
CA ALA A 231 9.87 -19.17 5.57
C ALA A 231 9.53 -18.26 4.38
N ARG A 232 10.04 -18.57 3.17
CA ARG A 232 9.73 -17.80 1.95
C ARG A 232 8.29 -18.00 1.52
N ARG A 233 7.79 -19.22 1.63
CA ARG A 233 6.40 -19.56 1.41
C ARG A 233 5.46 -18.75 2.29
N ALA A 234 5.69 -18.75 3.60
CA ALA A 234 4.88 -18.00 4.55
C ALA A 234 4.84 -16.49 4.23
N ARG A 235 5.98 -15.91 3.81
CA ARG A 235 6.03 -14.49 3.39
C ARG A 235 5.22 -14.24 2.12
N TYR A 236 5.30 -15.14 1.15
CA TYR A 236 4.56 -15.02 -0.11
C TYR A 236 3.05 -15.18 0.13
N GLU A 237 2.62 -16.19 0.90
CA GLU A 237 1.22 -16.41 1.29
C GLU A 237 0.65 -15.23 2.10
N THR A 238 1.44 -14.63 3.00
CA THR A 238 1.04 -13.42 3.73
C THR A 238 0.80 -12.24 2.79
N LEU A 239 1.61 -12.07 1.74
CA LEU A 239 1.45 -11.00 0.76
C LEU A 239 0.19 -11.19 -0.10
N LEU A 240 -0.14 -12.44 -0.42
CA LEU A 240 -1.31 -12.77 -1.25
C LEU A 240 -2.62 -12.86 -0.45
N GLY A 241 -2.54 -13.05 0.86
CA GLY A 241 -3.70 -13.31 1.71
C GLY A 241 -4.35 -14.68 1.47
N SER A 242 -3.66 -15.61 0.80
CA SER A 242 -4.16 -16.95 0.48
C SER A 242 -3.04 -17.98 0.49
N THR A 243 -3.38 -19.24 0.78
CA THR A 243 -2.46 -20.37 0.69
C THR A 243 -2.31 -20.82 -0.77
N ILE A 244 -1.11 -21.23 -1.16
CA ILE A 244 -0.81 -21.66 -2.53
C ILE A 244 -0.35 -23.11 -2.54
N ASP A 245 -0.85 -23.87 -3.51
CA ASP A 245 -0.38 -25.23 -3.79
C ASP A 245 0.85 -25.19 -4.70
N PHE A 246 2.03 -25.32 -4.08
CA PHE A 246 3.33 -25.35 -4.79
C PHE A 246 3.67 -26.69 -5.41
N SER A 247 2.91 -27.75 -5.12
CA SER A 247 3.22 -29.10 -5.62
C SER A 247 3.17 -29.18 -7.16
N ARG A 248 2.40 -28.30 -7.77
CA ARG A 248 2.19 -28.23 -9.22
C ARG A 248 3.18 -27.33 -9.97
N TRP A 249 4.04 -26.62 -9.25
CA TRP A 249 5.01 -25.75 -9.91
C TRP A 249 6.09 -26.58 -10.60
N PRO A 250 6.32 -26.38 -11.91
CA PRO A 250 7.33 -27.14 -12.65
C PRO A 250 8.74 -26.80 -12.17
N ARG A 251 9.67 -27.71 -12.41
CA ARG A 251 11.09 -27.40 -12.30
C ARG A 251 11.45 -26.43 -13.41
N LEU A 252 12.22 -25.40 -13.07
CA LEU A 252 12.73 -24.43 -14.04
C LEU A 252 14.17 -24.78 -14.38
N ALA A 253 14.40 -25.22 -15.61
CA ALA A 253 15.75 -25.28 -16.15
C ALA A 253 16.02 -23.98 -16.89
N MET A 254 16.64 -23.01 -16.22
CA MET A 254 17.02 -21.74 -16.85
C MET A 254 18.05 -21.98 -17.97
N ARG A 255 17.52 -22.25 -19.17
CA ARG A 255 18.28 -22.45 -20.43
C ARG A 255 17.84 -21.35 -21.39
N GLY A 256 18.68 -20.37 -21.65
CA GLY A 256 18.31 -19.33 -22.61
C GLY A 256 19.26 -18.14 -22.60
N SER A 257 18.96 -17.17 -23.44
CA SER A 257 19.63 -15.87 -23.43
C SER A 257 19.22 -15.05 -22.20
N SER A 258 20.13 -14.24 -21.70
CA SER A 258 19.83 -13.27 -20.65
C SER A 258 18.60 -12.45 -21.01
N PRO A 259 17.75 -12.06 -20.01
CA PRO A 259 16.65 -11.14 -20.24
C PRO A 259 17.11 -9.89 -20.97
N ARG A 260 16.32 -9.41 -21.94
CA ARG A 260 16.67 -8.21 -22.71
C ARG A 260 16.65 -6.97 -21.83
N ILE A 261 17.62 -6.08 -22.04
CA ILE A 261 17.61 -4.77 -21.41
C ILE A 261 16.41 -4.00 -21.98
N PRO A 262 15.49 -3.50 -21.15
CA PRO A 262 14.41 -2.65 -21.64
C PRO A 262 14.98 -1.43 -22.36
N SER A 263 14.54 -1.21 -23.61
CA SER A 263 14.90 -0.03 -24.38
C SER A 263 13.91 1.08 -24.02
N GLY A 264 14.39 2.17 -23.47
CA GLY A 264 13.61 3.38 -23.17
C GLY A 264 14.55 4.54 -22.93
N GLU A 265 14.19 5.71 -23.41
CA GLU A 265 14.88 6.94 -23.05
C GLU A 265 14.53 7.27 -21.59
N TYR A 266 15.54 7.56 -20.78
CA TYR A 266 15.32 7.98 -19.40
C TYR A 266 14.75 9.38 -19.36
N ALA A 267 13.48 9.51 -18.98
CA ALA A 267 12.79 10.75 -18.74
C ALA A 267 12.19 10.73 -17.32
N PRO A 268 12.79 11.42 -16.34
CA PRO A 268 12.30 11.41 -14.96
C PRO A 268 10.84 11.86 -14.85
N GLN A 269 10.37 12.74 -15.76
CA GLN A 269 9.00 13.23 -15.78
C GLN A 269 7.95 12.14 -16.02
N ASP A 270 8.34 11.00 -16.58
CA ASP A 270 7.42 9.88 -16.79
C ASP A 270 7.25 8.99 -15.55
N ASN A 271 8.15 9.14 -14.59
CA ASN A 271 8.09 8.39 -13.35
C ASN A 271 7.00 8.92 -12.39
N PRO A 272 6.11 8.05 -11.84
CA PRO A 272 5.07 8.49 -10.92
C PRO A 272 5.58 9.19 -9.65
N ALA A 273 6.75 8.79 -9.12
CA ALA A 273 7.34 9.44 -7.94
C ALA A 273 7.79 10.89 -8.25
N TYR A 274 8.34 11.15 -9.44
CA TYR A 274 8.64 12.51 -9.89
C TYR A 274 7.36 13.33 -10.05
N ARG A 275 6.33 12.76 -10.72
CA ARG A 275 5.05 13.43 -10.90
C ARG A 275 4.38 13.75 -9.57
N GLN A 276 4.43 12.84 -8.60
CA GLN A 276 3.95 13.11 -7.24
C GLN A 276 4.68 14.31 -6.63
N ALA A 277 6.01 14.29 -6.56
CA ALA A 277 6.80 15.37 -5.98
C ALA A 277 6.58 16.72 -6.70
N TYR A 278 6.40 16.69 -8.03
CA TYR A 278 6.05 17.89 -8.80
C TYR A 278 4.67 18.45 -8.39
N ARG A 279 3.65 17.59 -8.23
CA ARG A 279 2.31 18.00 -7.76
C ARG A 279 2.36 18.55 -6.33
N ASP A 280 3.17 17.97 -5.47
CA ASP A 280 3.37 18.47 -4.09
C ASP A 280 3.95 19.90 -4.09
N VAL A 281 4.84 20.23 -5.02
CA VAL A 281 5.31 21.63 -5.23
C VAL A 281 4.14 22.55 -5.65
N GLN A 282 3.23 22.08 -6.52
CA GLN A 282 2.08 22.91 -6.92
C GLN A 282 1.10 23.11 -5.74
N VAL A 283 0.87 22.07 -4.93
CA VAL A 283 0.06 22.15 -3.70
C VAL A 283 0.64 23.21 -2.75
N ALA A 284 1.95 23.17 -2.49
CA ALA A 284 2.63 24.15 -1.62
C ALA A 284 2.57 25.57 -2.19
N ARG A 285 2.79 25.73 -3.49
CA ARG A 285 2.68 27.02 -4.19
C ARG A 285 1.27 27.64 -4.09
N LEU A 286 0.23 26.80 -4.25
CA LEU A 286 -1.15 27.24 -4.11
C LEU A 286 -1.52 27.57 -2.65
N ALA A 287 -0.93 26.85 -1.68
CA ALA A 287 -1.06 27.20 -0.26
C ALA A 287 -0.44 28.58 0.04
N ALA A 288 0.74 28.89 -0.52
CA ALA A 288 1.36 30.22 -0.38
C ALA A 288 0.48 31.32 -1.00
N LYS A 289 -0.06 31.10 -2.21
CA LYS A 289 -1.00 32.03 -2.85
C LYS A 289 -2.28 32.22 -2.06
N ARG A 290 -2.79 31.17 -1.42
CA ARG A 290 -3.94 31.26 -0.53
C ARG A 290 -3.68 32.22 0.62
N VAL A 291 -2.52 32.08 1.29
CA VAL A 291 -2.14 32.97 2.40
C VAL A 291 -1.98 34.41 1.92
N SER A 292 -1.32 34.65 0.76
CA SER A 292 -1.22 35.98 0.18
C SER A 292 -2.59 36.59 -0.13
N ALA A 293 -3.57 35.79 -0.51
CA ALA A 293 -4.93 36.25 -0.80
C ALA A 293 -5.75 36.66 0.45
N GLU A 294 -5.28 36.37 1.66
CA GLU A 294 -5.95 36.79 2.90
C GLU A 294 -5.91 38.33 3.13
N HIS A 295 -5.13 39.06 2.35
CA HIS A 295 -5.17 40.53 2.32
C HIS A 295 -6.34 41.08 1.49
N LEU A 296 -6.99 40.24 0.68
CA LEU A 296 -8.09 40.66 -0.18
C LEU A 296 -9.41 40.74 0.59
N PRO A 297 -10.34 41.66 0.20
CA PRO A 297 -11.66 41.70 0.79
C PRO A 297 -12.45 40.42 0.52
N THR A 298 -13.32 40.05 1.50
CA THR A 298 -14.30 38.98 1.34
C THR A 298 -15.70 39.54 1.32
N VAL A 299 -16.62 38.91 0.60
CA VAL A 299 -18.02 39.30 0.49
C VAL A 299 -18.87 38.08 0.79
N ASP A 300 -19.71 38.21 1.81
CA ASP A 300 -20.59 37.15 2.28
C ASP A 300 -22.06 37.62 2.25
N LEU A 301 -22.95 36.78 1.76
CA LEU A 301 -24.40 36.91 1.93
C LEU A 301 -24.77 36.25 3.25
N PHE A 302 -25.58 36.95 4.06
CA PHE A 302 -26.10 36.36 5.29
C PHE A 302 -27.59 36.56 5.42
N ALA A 303 -28.24 35.58 6.04
CA ALA A 303 -29.60 35.67 6.51
C ALA A 303 -29.65 35.10 7.94
N SER A 304 -30.23 35.83 8.86
CA SER A 304 -30.35 35.38 10.26
C SER A 304 -31.76 35.61 10.78
N TYR A 305 -32.17 34.69 11.63
CA TYR A 305 -33.39 34.80 12.43
C TYR A 305 -33.06 34.46 13.87
N SER A 306 -33.44 35.29 14.80
CA SER A 306 -33.28 35.03 16.22
C SER A 306 -34.57 35.29 16.98
N ARG A 307 -34.82 34.44 17.94
CA ARG A 307 -35.96 34.56 18.88
C ARG A 307 -35.47 34.34 20.29
N GLY A 308 -35.82 35.25 21.19
CA GLY A 308 -35.49 35.18 22.60
C GLY A 308 -36.69 35.46 23.47
N LEU A 309 -36.81 34.69 24.53
CA LEU A 309 -37.69 34.98 25.63
C LEU A 309 -36.86 35.70 26.69
N ASN A 310 -37.04 36.98 26.84
CA ASN A 310 -36.39 37.78 27.86
C ASN A 310 -37.28 37.85 29.10
N PRO A 311 -36.97 37.10 30.16
CA PRO A 311 -37.78 37.13 31.37
C PRO A 311 -37.26 38.24 32.26
N ASN A 312 -38.09 39.28 32.36
CA ASN A 312 -38.14 40.21 33.50
C ASN A 312 -36.83 40.92 33.90
N LEU A 313 -36.59 42.08 33.34
CA LEU A 313 -36.18 43.21 34.19
C LEU A 313 -37.35 43.47 35.21
N ARG A 314 -37.14 43.06 36.46
CA ARG A 314 -38.13 43.24 37.55
C ARG A 314 -38.46 44.74 37.69
N GLY A 315 -39.60 45.15 37.18
CA GLY A 315 -40.07 46.53 37.25
C GLY A 315 -40.63 47.09 35.96
N LEU A 316 -40.37 46.49 34.79
CA LEU A 316 -41.03 46.83 33.53
C LEU A 316 -41.72 45.55 33.04
N THR A 317 -43.04 45.66 33.08
CA THR A 317 -44.03 44.63 32.78
C THR A 317 -43.71 43.68 31.63
N ASP A 318 -44.06 42.42 31.86
CA ASP A 318 -44.35 41.36 30.95
C ASP A 318 -43.18 40.74 30.16
N ARG A 319 -43.29 39.41 30.00
CA ARG A 319 -42.39 38.56 29.14
C ARG A 319 -42.24 39.21 27.77
N SER A 320 -41.13 39.87 27.49
CA SER A 320 -40.83 40.35 26.15
C SER A 320 -40.33 39.23 25.30
N ASP A 321 -41.18 38.72 24.43
CA ASP A 321 -40.79 37.88 23.30
C ASP A 321 -40.26 38.83 22.22
N PHE A 322 -38.99 38.69 21.87
CA PHE A 322 -38.45 39.42 20.75
C PHE A 322 -38.05 38.49 19.63
N HIS A 323 -38.28 38.88 18.42
CA HIS A 323 -37.80 38.23 17.22
C HIS A 323 -37.10 39.26 16.33
N GLN A 324 -36.00 38.82 15.73
CA GLN A 324 -35.25 39.65 14.82
C GLN A 324 -34.92 38.82 13.58
N SER A 325 -35.12 39.40 12.41
CA SER A 325 -34.67 38.84 11.15
C SER A 325 -33.79 39.88 10.45
N ALA A 326 -32.70 39.38 9.84
CA ALA A 326 -31.81 40.20 9.03
C ALA A 326 -31.38 39.43 7.78
N VAL A 327 -31.36 40.13 6.66
CA VAL A 327 -30.78 39.64 5.40
C VAL A 327 -29.92 40.76 4.85
N GLY A 328 -28.70 40.41 4.43
CA GLY A 328 -27.76 41.44 3.95
C GLY A 328 -26.52 40.86 3.33
N VAL A 329 -25.67 41.75 2.85
CA VAL A 329 -24.34 41.44 2.36
C VAL A 329 -23.32 42.07 3.31
N GLN A 330 -22.34 41.28 3.70
CA GLN A 330 -21.24 41.72 4.55
C GLN A 330 -19.98 41.76 3.73
N VAL A 331 -19.28 42.91 3.73
CA VAL A 331 -17.94 43.04 3.13
C VAL A 331 -16.94 43.20 4.26
N THR A 332 -15.95 42.29 4.30
CA THR A 332 -14.88 42.32 5.29
C THR A 332 -13.58 42.69 4.60
N ILE A 333 -12.93 43.78 5.00
CA ILE A 333 -11.66 44.26 4.45
C ILE A 333 -10.62 44.20 5.58
N PRO A 334 -9.66 43.27 5.56
CA PRO A 334 -8.59 43.19 6.55
C PRO A 334 -7.58 44.31 6.34
N ILE A 335 -7.60 45.33 7.20
CA ILE A 335 -6.71 46.52 7.08
C ILE A 335 -5.35 46.21 7.72
N PHE A 336 -5.33 45.57 8.88
CA PHE A 336 -4.12 45.26 9.60
C PHE A 336 -4.33 44.05 10.52
N SER A 337 -3.48 43.05 10.39
CA SER A 337 -3.55 41.76 11.13
C SER A 337 -2.32 41.53 12.03
N GLY A 338 -1.72 42.62 12.53
CA GLY A 338 -0.53 42.51 13.40
C GLY A 338 0.69 41.86 12.77
N GLY A 339 0.80 41.86 11.43
CA GLY A 339 1.90 41.22 10.69
C GLY A 339 1.74 39.69 10.52
N SER A 340 0.68 39.07 11.06
CA SER A 340 0.51 37.61 11.03
C SER A 340 0.43 37.05 9.62
N VAL A 341 -0.24 37.73 8.67
CA VAL A 341 -0.34 37.27 7.27
C VAL A 341 1.02 37.34 6.59
N TYR A 342 1.82 38.40 6.85
CA TYR A 342 3.16 38.52 6.32
C TYR A 342 4.07 37.34 6.73
N TYR A 343 4.11 37.04 8.04
CA TYR A 343 4.96 35.94 8.52
C TYR A 343 4.47 34.57 8.02
N ARG A 344 3.16 34.35 7.93
CA ARG A 344 2.59 33.12 7.31
C ARG A 344 2.90 33.03 5.81
N GLN A 345 2.98 34.15 5.11
CA GLN A 345 3.41 34.16 3.70
C GLN A 345 4.87 33.75 3.56
N VAL A 346 5.77 34.34 4.38
CA VAL A 346 7.20 33.98 4.40
C VAL A 346 7.36 32.48 4.76
N GLU A 347 6.64 31.98 5.75
CA GLU A 347 6.61 30.55 6.10
C GLU A 347 6.19 29.69 4.90
N ALA A 348 5.09 30.02 4.24
CA ALA A 348 4.59 29.26 3.08
C ALA A 348 5.53 29.29 1.87
N GLU A 349 6.31 30.37 1.70
CA GLU A 349 7.38 30.45 0.69
C GLU A 349 8.54 29.48 1.01
N HIS A 350 8.96 29.42 2.27
CA HIS A 350 9.97 28.45 2.71
C HIS A 350 9.49 26.99 2.60
N VAL A 351 8.21 26.73 2.90
CA VAL A 351 7.59 25.41 2.68
C VAL A 351 7.59 25.08 1.17
N THR A 352 7.29 26.05 0.32
CA THR A 352 7.35 25.83 -1.15
C THR A 352 8.78 25.50 -1.60
N GLU A 353 9.80 26.14 -1.03
CA GLU A 353 11.21 25.83 -1.35
C GLU A 353 11.62 24.46 -0.81
N GLN A 354 11.12 24.05 0.35
CA GLN A 354 11.30 22.68 0.86
C GLN A 354 10.79 21.62 -0.13
N TYR A 355 9.60 21.79 -0.69
CA TYR A 355 9.06 20.87 -1.70
C TYR A 355 9.83 20.91 -3.03
N ARG A 356 10.37 22.06 -3.44
CA ARG A 356 11.26 22.13 -4.60
C ARG A 356 12.56 21.35 -4.40
N ASN A 357 13.15 21.45 -3.22
CA ASN A 357 14.34 20.69 -2.88
C ASN A 357 14.02 19.19 -2.83
N ARG A 358 12.84 18.81 -2.32
CA ARG A 358 12.37 17.41 -2.35
C ARG A 358 12.18 16.88 -3.78
N LEU A 359 11.63 17.69 -4.69
CA LEU A 359 11.52 17.33 -6.11
C LEU A 359 12.90 17.08 -6.72
N ARG A 360 13.89 17.95 -6.44
CA ARG A 360 15.27 17.77 -6.91
C ARG A 360 15.89 16.50 -6.36
N GLU A 361 15.72 16.22 -5.06
CA GLU A 361 16.19 14.98 -4.43
C GLU A 361 15.60 13.73 -5.13
N VAL A 362 14.31 13.72 -5.42
CA VAL A 362 13.65 12.61 -6.16
C VAL A 362 14.23 12.46 -7.56
N GLU A 363 14.46 13.55 -8.28
CA GLU A 363 15.06 13.55 -9.60
C GLU A 363 16.49 12.98 -9.60
N GLU A 364 17.32 13.41 -8.66
CA GLU A 364 18.70 12.92 -8.48
C GLU A 364 18.73 11.43 -8.09
N GLN A 365 17.82 11.01 -7.19
CA GLN A 365 17.69 9.62 -6.79
C GLN A 365 17.29 8.72 -7.97
N LEU A 366 16.27 9.11 -8.75
CA LEU A 366 15.86 8.38 -9.94
C LEU A 366 16.99 8.26 -10.98
N GLY A 367 17.77 9.34 -11.16
CA GLY A 367 18.95 9.33 -12.04
C GLY A 367 20.04 8.37 -11.55
N THR A 368 20.22 8.27 -10.26
CA THR A 368 21.17 7.31 -9.64
C THR A 368 20.66 5.89 -9.76
N ASP A 369 19.39 5.64 -9.38
CA ASP A 369 18.75 4.32 -9.49
C ASP A 369 18.77 3.79 -10.94
N HIS A 370 18.57 4.66 -11.93
CA HIS A 370 18.63 4.29 -13.34
C HIS A 370 20.04 3.79 -13.73
N ARG A 371 21.08 4.56 -13.39
CA ARG A 371 22.48 4.19 -13.71
C ARG A 371 22.89 2.90 -13.00
N GLU A 372 22.52 2.75 -11.73
CA GLU A 372 22.77 1.54 -10.95
C GLU A 372 22.06 0.32 -11.54
N ALA A 373 20.77 0.44 -11.88
CA ALA A 373 20.02 -0.67 -12.47
C ALA A 373 20.59 -1.11 -13.83
N LEU A 374 20.99 -0.17 -14.69
CA LEU A 374 21.64 -0.49 -15.96
C LEU A 374 22.98 -1.20 -15.76
N SER A 375 23.85 -0.64 -14.93
CA SER A 375 25.17 -1.24 -14.66
C SER A 375 25.06 -2.63 -14.03
N ALA A 376 24.13 -2.81 -13.09
CA ALA A 376 23.84 -4.10 -12.47
C ALA A 376 23.33 -5.11 -13.52
N LEU A 377 22.43 -4.72 -14.42
CA LEU A 377 21.87 -5.59 -15.45
C LEU A 377 22.93 -6.04 -16.46
N GLU A 378 23.83 -5.15 -16.87
CA GLU A 378 24.98 -5.50 -17.72
C GLU A 378 25.94 -6.48 -17.02
N SER A 379 26.22 -6.22 -15.73
CA SER A 379 27.07 -7.08 -14.90
C SER A 379 26.49 -8.49 -14.75
N VAL A 380 25.19 -8.59 -14.44
CA VAL A 380 24.50 -9.88 -14.33
C VAL A 380 24.49 -10.60 -15.67
N GLY A 381 24.33 -9.92 -16.79
CA GLY A 381 24.44 -10.51 -18.12
C GLY A 381 25.83 -11.12 -18.41
N LYS A 382 26.91 -10.45 -17.98
CA LYS A 382 28.28 -11.00 -18.06
C LYS A 382 28.44 -12.22 -17.14
N ARG A 383 27.91 -12.15 -15.92
CA ARG A 383 27.93 -13.23 -14.92
C ARG A 383 27.21 -14.49 -15.43
N ILE A 384 26.03 -14.36 -16.04
CA ILE A 384 25.27 -15.45 -16.62
C ILE A 384 26.12 -16.16 -17.69
N ARG A 385 26.72 -15.43 -18.63
CA ARG A 385 27.57 -16.02 -19.67
C ARG A 385 28.77 -16.77 -19.08
N ALA A 386 29.46 -16.19 -18.10
CA ALA A 386 30.59 -16.83 -17.43
C ALA A 386 30.18 -18.11 -16.68
N LEU A 387 29.04 -18.10 -15.99
CA LEU A 387 28.51 -19.27 -15.29
C LEU A 387 28.05 -20.37 -16.26
N GLN A 388 27.50 -20.04 -17.44
CA GLN A 388 27.17 -20.99 -18.48
C GLN A 388 28.42 -21.73 -19.00
N GLN A 389 29.48 -20.97 -19.27
CA GLN A 389 30.76 -21.55 -19.70
C GLN A 389 31.38 -22.42 -18.60
N SER A 390 31.36 -21.95 -17.34
CA SER A 390 31.83 -22.71 -16.19
C SER A 390 31.04 -24.00 -15.98
N LEU A 391 29.70 -23.96 -16.14
CA LEU A 391 28.86 -25.17 -16.05
C LEU A 391 29.18 -26.18 -17.12
N GLN A 392 29.43 -25.72 -18.35
CA GLN A 392 29.84 -26.61 -19.46
C GLN A 392 31.19 -27.27 -19.19
N ALA A 393 32.19 -26.51 -18.74
CA ALA A 393 33.50 -27.02 -18.37
C ALA A 393 33.44 -28.00 -17.20
N ALA A 394 32.69 -27.67 -16.15
CA ALA A 394 32.51 -28.54 -14.98
C ALA A 394 31.81 -29.87 -15.33
N ARG A 395 30.85 -29.86 -16.24
CA ARG A 395 30.20 -31.09 -16.74
C ARG A 395 31.20 -31.97 -17.50
N LEU A 396 32.01 -31.38 -18.41
CA LEU A 396 33.04 -32.13 -19.15
C LEU A 396 34.08 -32.75 -18.20
N ALA A 397 34.51 -31.99 -17.16
CA ALA A 397 35.43 -32.49 -16.14
C ALA A 397 34.82 -33.66 -15.36
N TYR A 398 33.54 -33.53 -14.95
CA TYR A 398 32.82 -34.59 -14.26
C TYR A 398 32.71 -35.87 -15.11
N ASP A 399 32.31 -35.76 -16.38
CA ASP A 399 32.18 -36.89 -17.31
C ASP A 399 33.51 -37.56 -17.53
N SER A 400 34.61 -36.80 -17.61
CA SER A 400 35.98 -37.31 -17.72
C SER A 400 36.43 -38.03 -16.45
N SER A 401 36.14 -37.44 -15.26
CA SER A 401 36.46 -38.05 -13.97
C SER A 401 35.65 -39.33 -13.73
N MET A 402 34.39 -39.39 -14.15
CA MET A 402 33.55 -40.59 -14.08
C MET A 402 34.13 -41.74 -14.92
N LYS A 403 34.59 -41.47 -16.15
CA LYS A 403 35.26 -42.48 -17.01
C LYS A 403 36.57 -42.91 -16.40
N ALA A 404 37.38 -42.00 -15.86
CA ALA A 404 38.65 -42.32 -15.20
C ALA A 404 38.42 -43.15 -13.91
N HIS A 405 37.34 -42.86 -13.15
CA HIS A 405 36.97 -43.62 -11.98
C HIS A 405 36.63 -45.10 -12.32
N GLN A 406 35.92 -45.35 -13.42
CA GLN A 406 35.54 -46.69 -13.86
C GLN A 406 36.77 -47.55 -14.17
N VAL A 407 37.91 -46.97 -14.58
CA VAL A 407 39.18 -47.66 -14.88
C VAL A 407 40.21 -47.51 -13.74
N GLY A 408 39.82 -46.94 -12.59
CA GLY A 408 40.66 -46.87 -11.39
C GLY A 408 41.65 -45.69 -11.32
N TYR A 409 41.60 -44.74 -12.25
CA TYR A 409 42.49 -43.57 -12.31
C TYR A 409 41.99 -42.33 -11.58
N SER A 410 40.72 -42.29 -11.12
CA SER A 410 40.15 -41.18 -10.32
C SER A 410 39.54 -41.72 -9.03
N THR A 411 39.53 -40.90 -8.00
CA THR A 411 38.95 -41.24 -6.71
C THR A 411 37.45 -40.88 -6.64
N THR A 412 36.70 -41.62 -5.82
CA THR A 412 35.30 -41.28 -5.52
C THR A 412 35.18 -39.86 -5.01
N TYR A 413 36.13 -39.40 -4.19
CA TYR A 413 36.22 -38.07 -3.65
C TYR A 413 36.24 -36.96 -4.72
N GLU A 414 37.08 -37.11 -5.72
CA GLU A 414 37.22 -36.15 -6.83
C GLU A 414 35.93 -36.05 -7.64
N THR A 415 35.29 -37.15 -7.94
CA THR A 415 34.02 -37.20 -8.67
C THR A 415 32.89 -36.53 -7.89
N LEU A 416 32.83 -36.75 -6.57
CA LEU A 416 31.83 -36.10 -5.71
C LEU A 416 32.05 -34.61 -5.61
N ASN A 417 33.27 -34.11 -5.50
CA ASN A 417 33.57 -32.69 -5.49
C ASN A 417 33.15 -32.01 -6.79
N LEU A 418 33.48 -32.61 -7.94
CA LEU A 418 33.06 -32.09 -9.24
C LEU A 418 31.54 -32.05 -9.39
N ARG A 419 30.83 -33.03 -8.86
CA ARG A 419 29.37 -33.02 -8.83
C ARG A 419 28.81 -31.87 -7.95
N ARG A 420 29.40 -31.66 -6.77
CA ARG A 420 29.04 -30.55 -5.88
C ARG A 420 29.29 -29.19 -6.54
N ASP A 421 30.42 -29.05 -7.26
CA ASP A 421 30.74 -27.85 -8.01
C ASP A 421 29.71 -27.58 -9.10
N ILE A 422 29.27 -28.60 -9.85
CA ILE A 422 28.18 -28.47 -10.83
C ILE A 422 26.90 -27.99 -10.20
N SER A 423 26.49 -28.57 -9.05
CA SER A 423 25.30 -28.17 -8.31
C SER A 423 25.38 -26.69 -7.86
N GLY A 424 26.53 -26.31 -7.28
CA GLY A 424 26.78 -24.92 -6.87
C GLY A 424 26.78 -23.92 -8.02
N ILE A 425 27.37 -24.28 -9.18
CA ILE A 425 27.37 -23.45 -10.39
C ILE A 425 25.94 -23.32 -10.94
N ARG A 426 25.16 -24.41 -10.97
CA ARG A 426 23.76 -24.41 -11.41
C ARG A 426 22.92 -23.48 -10.55
N GLN A 427 23.05 -23.57 -9.21
CA GLN A 427 22.34 -22.68 -8.29
C GLN A 427 22.69 -21.20 -8.54
N LYS A 428 23.98 -20.88 -8.65
CA LYS A 428 24.44 -19.51 -8.94
C LYS A 428 23.93 -19.00 -10.29
N LEU A 429 23.84 -19.87 -11.28
CA LEU A 429 23.30 -19.53 -12.60
C LEU A 429 21.79 -19.25 -12.51
N PHE A 430 21.04 -20.10 -11.81
CA PHE A 430 19.61 -19.91 -11.56
C PHE A 430 19.33 -18.58 -10.85
N ASP A 431 20.02 -18.32 -9.74
CA ASP A 431 19.92 -17.07 -9.00
C ASP A 431 20.25 -15.85 -9.87
N SER A 432 21.26 -15.96 -10.74
CA SER A 432 21.64 -14.87 -11.66
C SER A 432 20.55 -14.57 -12.70
N TYR A 433 19.78 -15.56 -13.16
CA TYR A 433 18.63 -15.32 -14.02
C TYR A 433 17.49 -14.62 -13.27
N LEU A 434 17.19 -15.04 -12.03
CA LEU A 434 16.18 -14.37 -11.19
C LEU A 434 16.59 -12.92 -10.87
N ASP A 435 17.89 -12.70 -10.57
CA ASP A 435 18.43 -11.35 -10.35
C ASP A 435 18.29 -10.48 -11.60
N ALA A 436 18.51 -11.04 -12.81
CA ALA A 436 18.29 -10.30 -14.05
C ALA A 436 16.82 -9.90 -14.24
N LEU A 437 15.87 -10.77 -13.90
CA LEU A 437 14.42 -10.45 -13.94
C LEU A 437 14.05 -9.38 -12.91
N LYS A 438 14.56 -9.47 -11.67
CA LYS A 438 14.37 -8.45 -10.64
C LYS A 438 14.86 -7.08 -11.09
N LEU A 439 16.08 -7.03 -11.66
CA LEU A 439 16.69 -5.79 -12.15
C LEU A 439 15.95 -5.24 -13.37
N GLN A 440 15.44 -6.10 -14.25
CA GLN A 440 14.61 -5.68 -15.39
C GLN A 440 13.31 -5.00 -14.93
N LEU A 441 12.61 -5.58 -13.96
CA LEU A 441 11.41 -4.98 -13.37
C LEU A 441 11.73 -3.68 -12.62
N LYS A 442 12.84 -3.65 -11.87
CA LYS A 442 13.33 -2.44 -11.20
C LYS A 442 13.62 -1.33 -12.20
N LEU A 443 14.29 -1.64 -13.31
CA LEU A 443 14.57 -0.65 -14.37
C LEU A 443 13.28 -0.12 -14.99
N LYS A 444 12.29 -0.98 -15.26
CA LYS A 444 10.97 -0.55 -15.75
C LYS A 444 10.26 0.37 -14.75
N SER A 445 10.35 0.10 -13.44
CA SER A 445 9.82 0.97 -12.41
C SER A 445 10.48 2.36 -12.42
N VAL A 446 11.80 2.41 -12.54
CA VAL A 446 12.55 3.67 -12.62
C VAL A 446 12.20 4.46 -13.90
N LEU A 447 11.99 3.76 -15.02
CA LEU A 447 11.52 4.37 -16.28
C LEU A 447 10.03 4.77 -16.24
N GLY A 448 9.28 4.42 -15.17
CA GLY A 448 7.84 4.70 -15.08
C GLY A 448 6.96 3.81 -15.98
N THR A 449 7.53 2.74 -16.57
CA THR A 449 6.84 1.86 -17.53
C THR A 449 6.48 0.50 -16.94
N LEU A 450 6.59 0.34 -15.61
CA LEU A 450 6.23 -0.91 -14.94
C LEU A 450 4.71 -1.02 -14.83
N ASP A 451 4.16 -2.02 -15.49
CA ASP A 451 2.74 -2.35 -15.53
C ASP A 451 2.49 -3.85 -15.33
N GLU A 452 1.23 -4.25 -15.31
CA GLU A 452 0.80 -5.66 -15.20
C GLU A 452 1.27 -6.48 -16.39
N GLN A 453 1.37 -5.91 -17.60
CA GLN A 453 1.89 -6.59 -18.78
C GLN A 453 3.35 -7.00 -18.60
N SER A 454 4.09 -6.28 -17.78
CA SER A 454 5.46 -6.63 -17.42
C SER A 454 5.56 -7.93 -16.62
N LEU A 455 4.54 -8.25 -15.80
CA LEU A 455 4.46 -9.54 -15.09
C LEU A 455 4.15 -10.68 -16.05
N ILE A 456 3.22 -10.48 -16.97
CA ILE A 456 2.86 -11.47 -18.01
C ILE A 456 4.10 -11.81 -18.89
N ALA A 457 4.91 -10.81 -19.23
CA ALA A 457 6.14 -11.04 -19.98
C ALA A 457 7.17 -11.86 -19.19
N VAL A 458 7.25 -11.68 -17.87
CA VAL A 458 8.09 -12.50 -17.00
C VAL A 458 7.54 -13.91 -16.85
N ASP A 459 6.22 -14.08 -16.68
CA ASP A 459 5.57 -15.39 -16.62
C ASP A 459 5.85 -16.19 -17.91
N SER A 460 5.70 -15.58 -19.08
CA SER A 460 5.98 -16.23 -20.36
C SER A 460 7.45 -16.68 -20.48
N PHE A 461 8.39 -15.91 -19.93
CA PHE A 461 9.80 -16.30 -19.87
C PHE A 461 10.02 -17.51 -18.95
N LEU A 462 9.39 -17.54 -17.78
CA LEU A 462 9.46 -18.65 -16.83
C LEU A 462 8.84 -19.93 -17.41
N GLU A 463 7.68 -19.82 -18.06
CA GLU A 463 6.98 -20.95 -18.70
C GLU A 463 7.78 -21.54 -19.88
N SER A 464 8.37 -20.71 -20.71
CA SER A 464 9.20 -21.18 -21.83
C SER A 464 10.41 -22.00 -21.36
N ASN A 465 10.97 -21.63 -20.20
CA ASN A 465 12.05 -22.38 -19.56
C ASN A 465 11.58 -23.67 -18.87
N ALA A 466 10.34 -23.72 -18.40
CA ALA A 466 9.74 -24.93 -17.82
C ALA A 466 9.41 -26.00 -18.89
N ALA A 467 8.96 -25.58 -20.07
CA ALA A 467 8.61 -26.48 -21.18
C ALA A 467 9.87 -27.18 -21.77
N ASN A 468 10.98 -26.47 -21.83
CA ASN A 468 12.25 -27.02 -22.38
C ASN A 468 12.92 -28.09 -21.50
N ASP A 469 12.48 -28.29 -20.26
CA ASP A 469 13.02 -29.33 -19.38
C ASP A 469 12.32 -30.71 -19.55
N ARG A 470 11.22 -30.76 -20.31
CA ARG A 470 10.44 -31.98 -20.58
C ARG A 470 10.85 -32.68 -21.90
N GLY A 471 11.76 -32.13 -22.65
CA GLY A 471 12.36 -32.68 -23.88
C GLY A 471 13.80 -33.05 -23.65
#